data_db37078672bb39329c15f820cb6ac356
#
_entry.id   db37078672bb39329c15f820cb6ac356
#
_cell.length_a   1.000
_cell.length_b   1.000
_cell.length_c   1.000
_cell.angle_alpha   90.00
_cell.angle_beta   90.00
_cell.angle_gamma   90.00
#
_symmetry.space_group_name_H-M   'P 1'
#
loop_
_entity.id
_entity.type
_entity.pdbx_description
1 polymer ?
#
loop_
_entity_poly.entity_id
_entity_poly.type
_entity_poly.pdbx_seq_one_letter_code
_entity_poly.pdbx_strand_id
1 'polypeptide(L)'
;MDLRYFKYFISTNNSFYTKPDTPNRESALYISNIPNNYKTIRENHWIHVINKEHKLPMQGWKIHISTTIDSAEKTLEIVSNVLFDYKISFKYVKSLWELSIKNSKYSNRSAAGKFITIFPPNEQVFLNLLEILSSLLDTLPRGPYILTDKRWYESNVYFRYGAFLSMYYYENNKKVFAIQSPSGD
;
A
#
# COMPACT_ATOMS: atom_id res chain seq x y z
N MET A 1 0.83 -15.89 -7.49
CA MET A 1 1.98 -15.73 -8.41
C MET A 1 2.28 -17.08 -9.03
N ASP A 2 2.45 -17.15 -10.33
CA ASP A 2 2.86 -18.41 -11.01
C ASP A 2 4.36 -18.63 -10.79
N LEU A 3 4.71 -19.72 -10.12
CA LEU A 3 6.10 -20.07 -9.77
C LEU A 3 7.02 -20.24 -10.98
N ARG A 4 6.47 -20.48 -12.17
CA ARG A 4 7.24 -20.59 -13.43
C ARG A 4 8.00 -19.32 -13.78
N TYR A 5 7.52 -18.17 -13.35
CA TYR A 5 8.15 -16.88 -13.60
C TYR A 5 9.15 -16.45 -12.53
N PHE A 6 9.24 -17.21 -11.45
CA PHE A 6 10.09 -16.89 -10.31
C PHE A 6 11.58 -16.82 -10.67
N LYS A 7 12.04 -17.69 -11.58
CA LYS A 7 13.43 -17.70 -12.07
C LYS A 7 13.85 -16.40 -12.78
N TYR A 8 12.91 -15.73 -13.45
CA TYR A 8 13.19 -14.47 -14.15
C TYR A 8 13.28 -13.30 -13.18
N PHE A 9 12.54 -13.40 -12.09
CA PHE A 9 12.56 -12.43 -11.03
C PHE A 9 13.90 -12.38 -10.28
N ILE A 10 14.56 -13.51 -10.13
CA ILE A 10 15.82 -13.65 -9.37
C ILE A 10 17.03 -13.14 -10.17
N SER A 11 16.95 -13.08 -11.50
CA SER A 11 18.09 -12.82 -12.37
C SER A 11 18.36 -11.32 -12.66
N THR A 12 17.57 -10.40 -12.13
CA THR A 12 17.71 -8.98 -12.42
C THR A 12 18.45 -8.26 -11.30
N ASN A 13 19.40 -7.39 -11.66
CA ASN A 13 20.13 -6.52 -10.74
C ASN A 13 19.44 -5.16 -10.54
N ASN A 14 18.15 -5.06 -10.86
CA ASN A 14 17.38 -3.84 -10.66
C ASN A 14 16.78 -3.82 -9.24
N SER A 15 16.97 -2.74 -8.49
CA SER A 15 16.47 -2.59 -7.11
C SER A 15 14.96 -2.81 -6.94
N PHE A 16 14.16 -2.60 -8.01
CA PHE A 16 12.73 -2.92 -7.99
C PHE A 16 12.44 -4.43 -7.93
N TYR A 17 13.36 -5.24 -8.43
CA TYR A 17 13.19 -6.67 -8.63
C TYR A 17 14.17 -7.52 -7.84
N THR A 18 15.10 -6.89 -7.10
CA THR A 18 16.06 -7.62 -6.28
C THR A 18 15.35 -8.42 -5.21
N LYS A 19 15.61 -9.70 -5.19
CA LYS A 19 15.11 -10.61 -4.18
C LYS A 19 15.98 -10.45 -2.92
N PRO A 20 15.40 -10.24 -1.73
CA PRO A 20 16.13 -10.45 -0.48
C PRO A 20 16.65 -11.88 -0.43
N ASP A 21 17.88 -12.10 0.04
CA ASP A 21 18.60 -13.38 -0.05
C ASP A 21 17.88 -14.55 0.61
N THR A 22 16.97 -14.30 1.54
CA THR A 22 16.12 -15.35 2.13
C THR A 22 14.78 -14.79 2.61
N PRO A 23 13.67 -15.55 2.48
CA PRO A 23 12.37 -15.19 3.06
C PRO A 23 12.35 -15.58 4.55
N ASN A 24 13.30 -15.08 5.33
CA ASN A 24 13.40 -15.35 6.75
C ASN A 24 12.82 -14.18 7.58
N ARG A 25 12.89 -14.29 8.91
CA ARG A 25 12.43 -13.26 9.85
C ARG A 25 13.16 -11.92 9.68
N GLU A 26 14.40 -11.93 9.21
CA GLU A 26 15.23 -10.72 9.01
C GLU A 26 14.74 -9.82 7.86
N SER A 27 13.96 -10.38 6.93
CA SER A 27 13.34 -9.59 5.85
C SER A 27 12.00 -8.95 6.24
N ALA A 28 11.50 -9.19 7.45
CA ALA A 28 10.24 -8.64 7.92
C ALA A 28 10.34 -7.14 8.17
N LEU A 29 9.33 -6.41 7.74
CA LEU A 29 9.20 -4.97 7.98
C LEU A 29 8.46 -4.72 9.29
N TYR A 30 8.97 -3.80 10.10
CA TYR A 30 8.44 -3.47 11.41
C TYR A 30 8.29 -1.97 11.59
N ILE A 31 7.24 -1.59 12.31
CA ILE A 31 7.09 -0.26 12.89
C ILE A 31 7.42 -0.41 14.38
N SER A 32 8.48 0.27 14.84
CA SER A 32 9.01 0.09 16.20
C SER A 32 8.06 0.57 17.29
N ASN A 33 7.36 1.68 17.05
CA ASN A 33 6.51 2.33 18.04
C ASN A 33 5.10 2.55 17.45
N ILE A 34 4.21 1.61 17.72
CA ILE A 34 2.79 1.75 17.33
C ILE A 34 2.03 2.31 18.54
N PRO A 35 1.36 3.46 18.42
CA PRO A 35 0.59 4.05 19.53
C PRO A 35 -0.52 3.13 20.04
N ASN A 36 -0.84 3.21 21.34
CA ASN A 36 -1.80 2.34 22.01
C ASN A 36 -3.24 2.42 21.45
N ASN A 37 -3.59 3.53 20.81
CA ASN A 37 -4.88 3.70 20.12
C ASN A 37 -4.98 2.97 18.77
N TYR A 38 -3.95 2.21 18.38
CA TYR A 38 -3.95 1.35 17.20
C TYR A 38 -4.00 -0.14 17.56
N LYS A 39 -4.51 -0.93 16.63
CA LYS A 39 -4.37 -2.38 16.62
C LYS A 39 -3.74 -2.84 15.32
N THR A 40 -2.98 -3.91 15.37
CA THR A 40 -2.39 -4.54 14.19
C THR A 40 -3.08 -5.87 13.88
N ILE A 41 -3.35 -6.12 12.60
CA ILE A 41 -3.87 -7.39 12.10
C ILE A 41 -2.96 -7.86 10.99
N ARG A 42 -2.45 -9.10 11.09
CA ARG A 42 -1.67 -9.73 10.03
C ARG A 42 -2.59 -10.54 9.14
N GLU A 43 -2.64 -10.21 7.87
CA GLU A 43 -3.49 -10.89 6.89
C GLU A 43 -2.73 -11.11 5.58
N ASN A 44 -2.53 -12.36 5.18
CA ASN A 44 -1.80 -12.73 3.97
C ASN A 44 -0.45 -12.00 3.82
N HIS A 45 -0.39 -11.05 2.88
CA HIS A 45 0.81 -10.26 2.53
C HIS A 45 0.88 -8.91 3.22
N TRP A 46 -0.11 -8.57 4.05
CA TRP A 46 -0.30 -7.24 4.63
C TRP A 46 -0.27 -7.25 6.16
N ILE A 47 0.22 -6.16 6.72
CA ILE A 47 -0.01 -5.78 8.10
C ILE A 47 -0.93 -4.56 8.09
N HIS A 48 -2.12 -4.72 8.65
CA HIS A 48 -3.08 -3.64 8.84
C HIS A 48 -2.80 -2.95 10.17
N VAL A 49 -2.75 -1.62 10.16
CA VAL A 49 -2.57 -0.75 11.32
C VAL A 49 -3.81 0.11 11.42
N ILE A 50 -4.70 -0.25 12.33
CA ILE A 50 -6.07 0.28 12.39
C ILE A 50 -6.21 1.14 13.63
N ASN A 51 -6.55 2.42 13.43
CA ASN A 51 -6.94 3.30 14.52
C ASN A 51 -8.26 2.84 15.14
N LYS A 52 -8.31 2.69 16.46
CA LYS A 52 -9.48 2.20 17.19
C LYS A 52 -10.56 3.26 17.40
N GLU A 53 -10.18 4.53 17.30
CA GLU A 53 -11.03 5.68 17.60
C GLU A 53 -11.93 6.06 16.41
N HIS A 54 -11.55 5.68 15.19
CA HIS A 54 -12.23 6.08 13.98
C HIS A 54 -12.72 4.91 13.15
N LYS A 55 -13.99 4.91 12.77
CA LYS A 55 -14.51 3.97 11.78
C LYS A 55 -14.10 4.44 10.38
N LEU A 56 -13.60 3.51 9.59
CA LEU A 56 -13.35 3.76 8.17
C LEU A 56 -14.70 3.87 7.43
N PRO A 57 -14.84 4.81 6.49
CA PRO A 57 -15.97 4.79 5.55
C PRO A 57 -15.92 3.52 4.69
N MET A 58 -17.03 3.18 4.06
CA MET A 58 -17.08 1.99 3.21
C MET A 58 -16.26 2.15 1.93
N GLN A 59 -16.17 3.37 1.41
CA GLN A 59 -15.41 3.74 0.23
C GLN A 59 -14.86 5.16 0.35
N GLY A 60 -13.86 5.51 -0.45
CA GLY A 60 -13.24 6.82 -0.44
C GLY A 60 -11.96 6.88 -1.27
N TRP A 61 -11.26 8.00 -1.17
CA TRP A 61 -9.95 8.18 -1.75
C TRP A 61 -8.91 7.37 -0.99
N LYS A 62 -8.17 6.53 -1.69
CA LYS A 62 -7.01 5.79 -1.17
C LYS A 62 -5.73 6.45 -1.66
N ILE A 63 -4.74 6.47 -0.78
CA ILE A 63 -3.37 6.80 -1.19
C ILE A 63 -2.55 5.50 -1.17
N HIS A 64 -1.74 5.30 -2.21
CA HIS A 64 -0.79 4.21 -2.28
C HIS A 64 0.63 4.78 -2.41
N ILE A 65 1.53 4.22 -1.63
CA ILE A 65 2.96 4.57 -1.70
C ILE A 65 3.69 3.46 -2.43
N SER A 66 4.50 3.86 -3.42
CA SER A 66 5.46 3.01 -4.08
C SER A 66 6.84 3.24 -3.50
N THR A 67 7.70 2.22 -3.48
CA THR A 67 9.08 2.32 -2.99
C THR A 67 9.97 1.26 -3.62
N THR A 68 11.28 1.49 -3.59
CA THR A 68 12.29 0.47 -3.89
C THR A 68 12.49 -0.46 -2.69
N ILE A 69 13.14 -1.59 -2.88
CA ILE A 69 13.48 -2.51 -1.79
C ILE A 69 14.38 -1.82 -0.76
N ASP A 70 15.41 -1.13 -1.25
CA ASP A 70 16.43 -0.49 -0.40
C ASP A 70 15.88 0.69 0.41
N SER A 71 14.79 1.32 -0.07
CA SER A 71 14.17 2.47 0.61
C SER A 71 12.95 2.08 1.44
N ALA A 72 12.57 0.80 1.50
CA ALA A 72 11.31 0.36 2.09
C ALA A 72 11.20 0.68 3.58
N GLU A 73 12.24 0.40 4.36
CA GLU A 73 12.24 0.66 5.81
C GLU A 73 12.13 2.16 6.09
N LYS A 74 12.91 2.97 5.37
CA LYS A 74 12.88 4.44 5.52
C LYS A 74 11.54 5.03 5.07
N THR A 75 10.99 4.52 3.98
CA THR A 75 9.65 4.90 3.52
C THR A 75 8.58 4.57 4.57
N LEU A 76 8.66 3.37 5.15
CA LEU A 76 7.69 2.94 6.18
C LEU A 76 7.80 3.81 7.44
N GLU A 77 9.01 4.13 7.89
CA GLU A 77 9.26 5.01 9.03
C GLU A 77 8.64 6.40 8.81
N ILE A 78 8.97 7.05 7.71
CA ILE A 78 8.47 8.40 7.38
C ILE A 78 6.95 8.41 7.31
N VAL A 79 6.37 7.48 6.53
CA VAL A 79 4.92 7.44 6.29
C VAL A 79 4.17 7.10 7.57
N SER A 80 4.62 6.11 8.35
CA SER A 80 3.92 5.72 9.58
C SER A 80 3.88 6.84 10.62
N ASN A 81 4.96 7.62 10.77
CA ASN A 81 4.99 8.75 11.69
C ASN A 81 3.92 9.80 11.31
N VAL A 82 3.86 10.20 10.04
CA VAL A 82 2.82 11.12 9.56
C VAL A 82 1.42 10.54 9.82
N LEU A 83 1.21 9.26 9.53
CA LEU A 83 -0.11 8.65 9.69
C LEU A 83 -0.55 8.52 11.15
N PHE A 84 0.38 8.35 12.08
CA PHE A 84 0.09 8.37 13.51
C PHE A 84 -0.30 9.76 13.99
N ASP A 85 0.38 10.82 13.55
CA ASP A 85 0.06 12.20 13.87
C ASP A 85 -1.34 12.59 13.38
N TYR A 86 -1.71 12.12 12.18
CA TYR A 86 -3.04 12.34 11.60
C TYR A 86 -4.11 11.33 12.05
N LYS A 87 -3.76 10.36 12.90
CA LYS A 87 -4.65 9.29 13.39
C LYS A 87 -5.29 8.44 12.27
N ILE A 88 -4.55 8.14 11.21
CA ILE A 88 -5.04 7.46 10.01
C ILE A 88 -4.79 5.96 10.07
N SER A 89 -5.77 5.18 9.65
CA SER A 89 -5.62 3.73 9.41
C SER A 89 -4.93 3.47 8.07
N PHE A 90 -4.05 2.48 8.06
CA PHE A 90 -3.30 2.09 6.86
C PHE A 90 -2.93 0.61 6.88
N LYS A 91 -2.38 0.13 5.79
CA LYS A 91 -1.73 -1.19 5.74
C LYS A 91 -0.45 -1.12 4.93
N TYR A 92 0.49 -1.99 5.25
CA TYR A 92 1.76 -2.10 4.55
C TYR A 92 2.15 -3.56 4.30
N VAL A 93 3.03 -3.77 3.33
CA VAL A 93 3.55 -5.09 2.98
C VAL A 93 4.43 -5.62 4.11
N LYS A 94 4.21 -6.84 4.55
CA LYS A 94 4.80 -7.40 5.78
C LYS A 94 6.30 -7.67 5.74
N SER A 95 6.92 -7.74 4.52
CA SER A 95 8.34 -8.05 4.40
C SER A 95 8.92 -7.57 3.07
N LEU A 96 10.25 -7.43 3.01
CA LEU A 96 10.98 -7.10 1.78
C LEU A 96 10.77 -8.17 0.69
N TRP A 97 10.63 -9.43 1.08
CA TRP A 97 10.30 -10.52 0.17
C TRP A 97 8.96 -10.30 -0.53
N GLU A 98 7.92 -10.00 0.24
CA GLU A 98 6.59 -9.72 -0.32
C GLU A 98 6.58 -8.44 -1.18
N LEU A 99 7.37 -7.42 -0.79
CA LEU A 99 7.54 -6.21 -1.57
C LEU A 99 8.23 -6.52 -2.91
N SER A 100 9.27 -7.34 -2.91
CA SER A 100 9.96 -7.73 -4.14
C SER A 100 9.05 -8.47 -5.12
N ILE A 101 8.15 -9.31 -4.60
CA ILE A 101 7.11 -9.95 -5.41
C ILE A 101 6.14 -8.92 -6.00
N LYS A 102 5.69 -7.94 -5.18
CA LYS A 102 4.76 -6.89 -5.65
C LYS A 102 5.40 -5.93 -6.67
N ASN A 103 6.69 -5.68 -6.54
CA ASN A 103 7.45 -4.87 -7.48
C ASN A 103 7.83 -5.61 -8.76
N SER A 104 7.65 -6.94 -8.79
CA SER A 104 8.00 -7.74 -9.96
C SER A 104 7.04 -7.52 -11.14
N LYS A 105 7.56 -7.71 -12.35
CA LYS A 105 6.81 -7.65 -13.61
C LYS A 105 5.57 -8.59 -13.63
N TYR A 106 5.62 -9.67 -12.88
CA TYR A 106 4.58 -10.72 -12.87
C TYR A 106 3.65 -10.64 -11.67
N SER A 107 3.69 -9.54 -10.93
CA SER A 107 2.77 -9.30 -9.82
C SER A 107 1.33 -9.17 -10.31
N ASN A 108 0.38 -9.50 -9.44
CA ASN A 108 -1.03 -9.24 -9.72
C ASN A 108 -1.22 -7.74 -9.98
N ARG A 109 -1.80 -7.40 -11.13
CA ARG A 109 -1.96 -6.03 -11.62
C ARG A 109 -2.64 -5.09 -10.60
N SER A 110 -3.59 -5.59 -9.83
CA SER A 110 -4.31 -4.79 -8.83
C SER A 110 -3.46 -4.41 -7.62
N ALA A 111 -2.38 -5.16 -7.35
CA ALA A 111 -1.50 -4.99 -6.19
C ALA A 111 -0.06 -4.58 -6.55
N ALA A 112 0.29 -4.59 -7.85
CA ALA A 112 1.63 -4.30 -8.34
C ALA A 112 2.10 -2.90 -7.90
N GLY A 113 3.32 -2.82 -7.36
CA GLY A 113 3.97 -1.60 -6.92
C GLY A 113 3.41 -0.97 -5.63
N LYS A 114 2.36 -1.53 -5.04
CA LYS A 114 1.73 -0.96 -3.83
C LYS A 114 2.44 -1.46 -2.57
N PHE A 115 3.19 -0.58 -1.94
CA PHE A 115 3.88 -0.85 -0.68
C PHE A 115 3.02 -0.53 0.54
N ILE A 116 2.48 0.70 0.62
CA ILE A 116 1.58 1.14 1.68
C ILE A 116 0.25 1.54 1.06
N THR A 117 -0.86 1.20 1.71
CA THR A 117 -2.20 1.69 1.36
C THR A 117 -2.76 2.47 2.55
N ILE A 118 -3.16 3.70 2.33
CA ILE A 118 -3.64 4.65 3.33
C ILE A 118 -5.13 4.89 3.09
N PHE A 119 -5.89 5.03 4.18
CA PHE A 119 -7.34 5.19 4.17
C PHE A 119 -7.75 6.52 4.81
N PRO A 120 -7.64 7.66 4.10
CA PRO A 120 -8.06 8.96 4.61
C PRO A 120 -9.56 8.97 4.93
N PRO A 121 -10.00 9.57 6.05
CA PRO A 121 -11.41 9.57 6.44
C PRO A 121 -12.28 10.52 5.62
N ASN A 122 -11.69 11.53 4.99
CA ASN A 122 -12.37 12.54 4.18
C ASN A 122 -11.42 13.16 3.15
N GLU A 123 -11.97 13.98 2.25
CA GLU A 123 -11.24 14.59 1.14
C GLU A 123 -10.20 15.62 1.60
N GLN A 124 -10.50 16.40 2.64
CA GLN A 124 -9.54 17.41 3.14
C GLN A 124 -8.27 16.75 3.68
N VAL A 125 -8.41 15.68 4.46
CA VAL A 125 -7.27 14.90 4.97
C VAL A 125 -6.53 14.21 3.82
N PHE A 126 -7.26 13.70 2.83
CA PHE A 126 -6.68 13.10 1.63
C PHE A 126 -5.78 14.08 0.89
N LEU A 127 -6.24 15.31 0.60
CA LEU A 127 -5.45 16.32 -0.10
C LEU A 127 -4.21 16.74 0.71
N ASN A 128 -4.36 16.97 2.02
CA ASN A 128 -3.24 17.31 2.89
C ASN A 128 -2.16 16.21 2.91
N LEU A 129 -2.58 14.94 2.97
CA LEU A 129 -1.65 13.81 2.97
C LEU A 129 -0.92 13.65 1.64
N LEU A 130 -1.56 13.95 0.50
CA LEU A 130 -0.89 13.93 -0.80
C LEU A 130 0.29 14.90 -0.83
N GLU A 131 0.07 16.15 -0.38
CA GLU A 131 1.11 17.18 -0.36
C GLU A 131 2.24 16.85 0.62
N ILE A 132 1.90 16.50 1.87
CA ILE A 132 2.89 16.20 2.90
C ILE A 132 3.75 14.99 2.50
N LEU A 133 3.11 13.88 2.09
CA LEU A 133 3.82 12.67 1.76
C LEU A 133 4.65 12.81 0.49
N SER A 134 4.16 13.56 -0.51
CA SER A 134 4.95 13.81 -1.72
C SER A 134 6.22 14.61 -1.42
N SER A 135 6.14 15.61 -0.56
CA SER A 135 7.27 16.42 -0.13
C SER A 135 8.30 15.60 0.69
N LEU A 136 7.82 14.84 1.69
CA LEU A 136 8.71 14.06 2.57
C LEU A 136 9.41 12.89 1.85
N LEU A 137 8.79 12.33 0.82
CA LEU A 137 9.33 11.21 0.06
C LEU A 137 10.11 11.63 -1.19
N ASP A 138 10.24 12.93 -1.48
CA ASP A 138 10.88 13.42 -2.70
C ASP A 138 12.36 13.07 -2.80
N THR A 139 13.05 13.00 -1.66
CA THR A 139 14.48 12.63 -1.57
C THR A 139 14.74 11.14 -1.76
N LEU A 140 13.70 10.30 -1.70
CA LEU A 140 13.84 8.85 -1.85
C LEU A 140 13.75 8.42 -3.31
N PRO A 141 14.46 7.35 -3.70
CA PRO A 141 14.37 6.78 -5.05
C PRO A 141 12.93 6.45 -5.44
N ARG A 142 12.63 6.62 -6.71
CA ARG A 142 11.30 6.28 -7.26
C ARG A 142 11.09 4.77 -7.26
N GLY A 143 9.98 4.32 -6.68
CA GLY A 143 9.49 2.96 -6.78
C GLY A 143 8.85 2.66 -8.15
N PRO A 144 8.41 1.41 -8.37
CA PRO A 144 7.69 1.04 -9.59
C PRO A 144 6.43 1.87 -9.79
N TYR A 145 6.09 2.14 -11.04
CA TYR A 145 4.85 2.83 -11.40
C TYR A 145 3.62 1.96 -11.07
N ILE A 146 2.63 2.53 -10.37
CA ILE A 146 1.37 1.84 -10.06
C ILE A 146 0.37 2.08 -11.18
N LEU A 147 0.25 1.13 -12.11
CA LEU A 147 -0.55 1.24 -13.33
C LEU A 147 -2.05 1.44 -13.11
N THR A 148 -2.59 1.06 -11.96
CA THR A 148 -4.02 1.13 -11.66
C THR A 148 -4.43 2.44 -11.00
N ASP A 149 -3.48 3.32 -10.72
CA ASP A 149 -3.68 4.51 -9.91
C ASP A 149 -3.14 5.76 -10.62
N LYS A 150 -3.64 6.92 -10.28
CA LYS A 150 -3.09 8.20 -10.73
C LYS A 150 -1.91 8.60 -9.83
N ARG A 151 -0.80 8.99 -10.43
CA ARG A 151 0.37 9.49 -9.70
C ARG A 151 0.16 10.95 -9.32
N TRP A 152 0.53 11.31 -8.10
CA TRP A 152 0.55 12.68 -7.61
C TRP A 152 1.89 13.32 -8.01
N TYR A 153 1.85 14.24 -8.98
CA TYR A 153 3.04 14.82 -9.61
C TYR A 153 4.11 13.76 -9.95
N GLU A 154 5.39 14.15 -9.92
CA GLU A 154 6.52 13.24 -10.11
C GLU A 154 6.96 12.63 -8.75
N SER A 155 6.05 12.00 -7.99
CA SER A 155 6.33 11.49 -6.65
C SER A 155 6.17 9.96 -6.53
N ASN A 156 6.47 9.41 -5.35
CA ASN A 156 6.17 8.02 -4.98
C ASN A 156 4.73 7.83 -4.48
N VAL A 157 3.91 8.87 -4.56
CA VAL A 157 2.54 8.91 -4.05
C VAL A 157 1.55 8.75 -5.18
N TYR A 158 0.62 7.81 -5.03
CA TYR A 158 -0.42 7.49 -6.01
C TYR A 158 -1.77 7.49 -5.31
N PHE A 159 -2.85 7.65 -6.07
CA PHE A 159 -4.18 7.66 -5.50
C PHE A 159 -5.24 7.12 -6.45
N ARG A 160 -6.32 6.63 -5.87
CA ARG A 160 -7.55 6.29 -6.58
C ARG A 160 -8.75 6.28 -5.63
N TYR A 161 -9.93 6.47 -6.18
CA TYR A 161 -11.18 6.22 -5.45
C TYR A 161 -11.51 4.73 -5.43
N GLY A 162 -12.10 4.21 -4.35
CA GLY A 162 -12.51 2.82 -4.28
C GLY A 162 -12.99 2.36 -2.90
N ALA A 163 -13.49 1.13 -2.83
CA ALA A 163 -13.98 0.52 -1.60
C ALA A 163 -12.85 0.31 -0.58
N PHE A 164 -13.07 0.71 0.68
CA PHE A 164 -12.17 0.44 1.81
C PHE A 164 -12.45 -0.94 2.40
N LEU A 165 -13.72 -1.33 2.37
CA LEU A 165 -14.22 -2.66 2.76
C LEU A 165 -14.65 -3.43 1.52
N SER A 166 -14.85 -4.72 1.66
CA SER A 166 -15.32 -5.58 0.56
C SER A 166 -16.78 -5.24 0.23
N MET A 167 -17.00 -4.49 -0.82
CA MET A 167 -18.33 -4.15 -1.34
C MET A 167 -18.61 -4.96 -2.60
N TYR A 168 -19.76 -5.60 -2.65
CA TYR A 168 -20.17 -6.44 -3.77
C TYR A 168 -21.69 -6.61 -3.80
N TYR A 169 -22.19 -6.96 -4.99
CA TYR A 169 -23.55 -7.48 -5.19
C TYR A 169 -23.49 -8.80 -5.95
N TYR A 170 -24.62 -9.50 -6.04
CA TYR A 170 -24.72 -10.71 -6.82
C TYR A 170 -25.48 -10.44 -8.12
N GLU A 171 -24.89 -10.80 -9.25
CA GLU A 171 -25.50 -10.78 -10.57
C GLU A 171 -25.37 -12.17 -11.18
N ASN A 172 -26.50 -12.77 -11.56
CA ASN A 172 -26.54 -14.14 -12.11
C ASN A 172 -25.76 -15.17 -11.25
N ASN A 173 -25.94 -15.13 -9.93
CA ASN A 173 -25.20 -15.93 -8.94
C ASN A 173 -23.67 -15.72 -8.92
N LYS A 174 -23.14 -14.69 -9.58
CA LYS A 174 -21.74 -14.33 -9.52
C LYS A 174 -21.54 -13.10 -8.64
N LYS A 175 -20.49 -13.15 -7.81
CA LYS A 175 -20.11 -12.03 -6.96
C LYS A 175 -19.43 -10.97 -7.82
N VAL A 176 -20.03 -9.77 -7.89
CA VAL A 176 -19.51 -8.62 -8.61
C VAL A 176 -19.06 -7.57 -7.59
N PHE A 177 -17.78 -7.20 -7.62
CA PHE A 177 -17.26 -6.14 -6.75
C PHE A 177 -17.58 -4.78 -7.36
N ALA A 178 -18.13 -3.90 -6.55
CA ALA A 178 -18.54 -2.57 -6.96
C ALA A 178 -18.24 -1.51 -5.88
N ILE A 179 -18.34 -0.27 -6.26
CA ILE A 179 -18.45 0.89 -5.39
C ILE A 179 -19.81 1.54 -5.63
N GLN A 180 -20.35 2.14 -4.60
CA GLN A 180 -21.60 2.87 -4.71
C GLN A 180 -21.37 4.20 -5.42
N SER A 181 -22.25 4.57 -6.36
CA SER A 181 -22.22 5.90 -6.97
C SER A 181 -22.58 6.99 -5.96
N PRO A 182 -22.33 8.28 -6.23
CA PRO A 182 -22.80 9.36 -5.38
C PRO A 182 -24.32 9.43 -5.22
N SER A 183 -25.08 8.90 -6.19
CA SER A 183 -26.55 8.77 -6.14
C SER A 183 -27.05 7.60 -5.31
N GLY A 184 -26.17 6.71 -4.88
CA GLY A 184 -26.51 5.55 -4.05
C GLY A 184 -26.81 4.27 -4.85
N ASP A 185 -26.54 4.27 -6.16
CA ASP A 185 -26.71 3.11 -7.05
C ASP A 185 -25.54 2.13 -6.97
#